data_0cc6d25aa88699961ff1dabc3400e5f0
#
_entry.id   0cc6d25aa88699961ff1dabc3400e5f0
#
_cell.length_a   1.000
_cell.length_b   1.000
_cell.length_c   1.000
_cell.angle_alpha   90.00
_cell.angle_beta   90.00
_cell.angle_gamma   90.00
#
_symmetry.space_group_name_H-M   'P 1'
#
loop_
_entity.id
_entity.type
_entity.pdbx_description
1 polymer ?
#
loop_
_entity_poly.entity_id
_entity_poly.type
_entity_poly.pdbx_seq_one_letter_code
_entity_poly.pdbx_strand_id
1 'polypeptide(L)'
;MTYVAVALLLGLVILVHELGHFLAAKAVGLPVARFSLGFGPVLCSRTWGGTRCCLSAVPFGGYVLLALAGEKDYLALPLWRRIAFSLAGPVANLLFALCCYAVAYAVSPGEHSLAGYCGRPLAWTLGTAQAMLVAISRLFDHAQELSSLVGIVAEGGRFVGASALRLPVLGGSISVSLAVFNLLPLPPLDGGKIVCDVLVRCRAGLARYYVPVSACGGLALMALMLYATIQDVCRYLA
;
A
#
# COMPACT_ATOMS: atom_id res chain seq x y z
N MET A 1 13.41 18.00 10.65
CA MET A 1 13.38 16.64 11.23
C MET A 1 12.06 15.92 10.99
N THR A 2 10.89 16.52 11.25
CA THR A 2 9.56 15.90 11.11
C THR A 2 9.22 15.42 9.69
N TYR A 3 9.51 16.20 8.65
CA TYR A 3 9.29 15.78 7.25
C TYR A 3 10.07 14.53 6.86
N VAL A 4 11.33 14.42 7.32
CA VAL A 4 12.16 13.22 7.10
C VAL A 4 11.55 12.02 7.80
N ALA A 5 11.06 12.19 9.05
CA ALA A 5 10.40 11.11 9.79
C ALA A 5 9.13 10.63 9.06
N VAL A 6 8.32 11.55 8.50
CA VAL A 6 7.13 11.19 7.71
C VAL A 6 7.50 10.49 6.40
N ALA A 7 8.54 10.94 5.70
CA ALA A 7 9.02 10.28 4.49
C ALA A 7 9.51 8.84 4.78
N LEU A 8 10.24 8.66 5.89
CA LEU A 8 10.67 7.32 6.34
C LEU A 8 9.48 6.45 6.75
N LEU A 9 8.47 7.03 7.41
CA LEU A 9 7.24 6.34 7.77
C LEU A 9 6.48 5.87 6.53
N LEU A 10 6.37 6.71 5.49
CA LEU A 10 5.79 6.31 4.20
C LEU A 10 6.55 5.13 3.59
N GLY A 11 7.89 5.20 3.55
CA GLY A 11 8.72 4.10 3.08
C GLY A 11 8.50 2.81 3.88
N LEU A 12 8.33 2.92 5.21
CA LEU A 12 8.04 1.79 6.09
C LEU A 12 6.66 1.17 5.80
N VAL A 13 5.63 1.99 5.61
CA VAL A 13 4.27 1.51 5.29
C VAL A 13 4.26 0.76 3.96
N ILE A 14 4.98 1.26 2.95
CA ILE A 14 5.13 0.59 1.65
C ILE A 14 5.94 -0.71 1.82
N LEU A 15 7.03 -0.69 2.58
CA LEU A 15 7.82 -1.89 2.87
C LEU A 15 6.96 -2.98 3.52
N VAL A 16 6.12 -2.64 4.49
CA VAL A 16 5.21 -3.58 5.16
C VAL A 16 4.24 -4.20 4.16
N HIS A 17 3.70 -3.40 3.25
CA HIS A 17 2.82 -3.86 2.17
C HIS A 17 3.52 -4.89 1.28
N GLU A 18 4.68 -4.55 0.73
CA GLU A 18 5.45 -5.45 -0.14
C GLU A 18 5.95 -6.70 0.60
N LEU A 19 6.29 -6.55 1.89
CA LEU A 19 6.67 -7.68 2.74
C LEU A 19 5.49 -8.64 2.94
N GLY A 20 4.26 -8.14 3.05
CA GLY A 20 3.05 -8.95 3.07
C GLY A 20 2.95 -9.85 1.85
N HIS A 21 3.08 -9.29 0.65
CA HIS A 21 3.10 -10.06 -0.61
C HIS A 21 4.24 -11.08 -0.64
N PHE A 22 5.44 -10.67 -0.25
CA PHE A 22 6.60 -11.54 -0.24
C PHE A 22 6.42 -12.76 0.69
N LEU A 23 5.97 -12.51 1.93
CA LEU A 23 5.74 -13.57 2.91
C LEU A 23 4.63 -14.52 2.46
N ALA A 24 3.53 -13.99 1.92
CA ALA A 24 2.45 -14.81 1.38
C ALA A 24 2.92 -15.65 0.19
N ALA A 25 3.66 -15.06 -0.76
CA ALA A 25 4.21 -15.80 -1.89
C ALA A 25 5.03 -17.00 -1.41
N LYS A 26 5.92 -16.81 -0.42
CA LYS A 26 6.71 -17.89 0.17
C LYS A 26 5.83 -18.90 0.89
N ALA A 27 4.84 -18.48 1.67
CA ALA A 27 3.95 -19.35 2.44
C ALA A 27 3.09 -20.25 1.54
N VAL A 28 2.61 -19.71 0.40
CA VAL A 28 1.80 -20.47 -0.56
C VAL A 28 2.63 -21.18 -1.64
N GLY A 29 3.96 -21.16 -1.53
CA GLY A 29 4.87 -21.86 -2.43
C GLY A 29 4.97 -21.24 -3.83
N LEU A 30 4.81 -19.91 -3.95
CA LEU A 30 5.08 -19.20 -5.19
C LEU A 30 6.58 -18.91 -5.33
N PRO A 31 7.17 -19.13 -6.52
CA PRO A 31 8.58 -18.83 -6.73
C PRO A 31 8.78 -17.31 -6.85
N VAL A 32 9.61 -16.73 -5.97
CA VAL A 32 9.92 -15.30 -5.99
C VAL A 32 11.33 -15.09 -6.53
N ALA A 33 11.45 -14.41 -7.67
CA ALA A 33 12.73 -14.05 -8.28
C ALA A 33 13.38 -12.86 -7.58
N ARG A 34 12.59 -11.80 -7.31
CA ARG A 34 13.10 -10.56 -6.72
C ARG A 34 12.09 -9.95 -5.76
N PHE A 35 12.60 -9.45 -4.65
CA PHE A 35 11.92 -8.54 -3.73
C PHE A 35 12.72 -7.23 -3.73
N SER A 36 12.11 -6.12 -4.11
CA SER A 36 12.79 -4.83 -4.16
C SER A 36 12.05 -3.79 -3.33
N LEU A 37 12.80 -3.12 -2.45
CA LEU A 37 12.37 -1.87 -1.85
C LEU A 37 12.89 -0.73 -2.71
N GLY A 38 11.95 0.05 -3.28
CA GLY A 38 12.26 1.13 -4.21
C GLY A 38 12.31 0.68 -5.68
N PHE A 39 12.40 1.69 -6.54
CA PHE A 39 12.54 1.55 -7.99
C PHE A 39 13.88 2.09 -8.51
N GLY A 40 14.19 1.82 -9.78
CA GLY A 40 15.38 2.33 -10.47
C GLY A 40 16.64 1.51 -10.21
N PRO A 41 17.82 2.15 -10.26
CA PRO A 41 19.11 1.47 -10.07
C PRO A 41 19.23 0.79 -8.71
N VAL A 42 19.72 -0.45 -8.69
CA VAL A 42 19.92 -1.22 -7.45
C VAL A 42 21.16 -0.70 -6.75
N LEU A 43 21.01 -0.18 -5.53
CA LEU A 43 22.10 0.29 -4.69
C LEU A 43 22.77 -0.86 -3.93
N CYS A 44 21.95 -1.79 -3.41
CA CYS A 44 22.43 -2.96 -2.69
C CYS A 44 21.54 -4.16 -2.98
N SER A 45 22.12 -5.36 -3.10
CA SER A 45 21.34 -6.58 -3.24
C SER A 45 22.00 -7.75 -2.53
N ARG A 46 21.16 -8.62 -1.96
CA ARG A 46 21.58 -9.88 -1.35
C ARG A 46 20.60 -10.99 -1.74
N THR A 47 21.13 -12.16 -2.06
CA THR A 47 20.28 -13.34 -2.32
C THR A 47 20.02 -14.07 -1.01
N TRP A 48 18.75 -14.30 -0.71
CA TRP A 48 18.29 -15.04 0.47
C TRP A 48 17.16 -16.00 0.09
N GLY A 49 17.33 -17.29 0.41
CA GLY A 49 16.33 -18.31 0.12
C GLY A 49 15.91 -18.37 -1.36
N GLY A 50 16.88 -18.22 -2.29
CA GLY A 50 16.62 -18.22 -3.74
C GLY A 50 15.97 -16.94 -4.29
N THR A 51 15.72 -15.93 -3.45
CA THR A 51 15.17 -14.63 -3.85
C THR A 51 16.25 -13.55 -3.80
N ARG A 52 16.36 -12.73 -4.83
CA ARG A 52 17.23 -11.54 -4.85
C ARG A 52 16.51 -10.38 -4.15
N CYS A 53 16.91 -10.07 -2.91
CA CYS A 53 16.43 -8.91 -2.17
C CYS A 53 17.26 -7.69 -2.58
N CYS A 54 16.60 -6.60 -2.99
CA CYS A 54 17.23 -5.39 -3.51
C CYS A 54 16.77 -4.16 -2.74
N LEU A 55 17.68 -3.21 -2.54
CA LEU A 55 17.38 -1.82 -2.18
C LEU A 55 17.73 -0.95 -3.39
N SER A 56 16.76 -0.18 -3.88
CA SER A 56 16.88 0.65 -5.08
C SER A 56 16.89 2.14 -4.75
N ALA A 57 17.36 2.96 -5.69
CA ALA A 57 17.69 4.37 -5.47
C ALA A 57 16.47 5.25 -5.17
N VAL A 58 15.31 4.93 -5.69
CA VAL A 58 14.06 5.69 -5.48
C VAL A 58 13.22 4.98 -4.41
N PRO A 59 13.22 5.44 -3.14
CA PRO A 59 12.63 4.70 -2.01
C PRO A 59 11.10 4.79 -1.93
N PHE A 60 10.44 5.33 -2.96
CA PHE A 60 8.99 5.48 -3.02
C PHE A 60 8.37 4.32 -3.79
N GLY A 61 8.09 3.20 -3.09
CA GLY A 61 7.50 2.02 -3.68
C GLY A 61 8.31 0.76 -3.44
N GLY A 62 7.86 -0.33 -4.06
CA GLY A 62 8.51 -1.62 -4.04
C GLY A 62 7.83 -2.58 -4.99
N TYR A 63 8.34 -3.78 -5.09
CA TYR A 63 7.68 -4.84 -5.84
C TYR A 63 8.19 -6.23 -5.48
N VAL A 64 7.30 -7.20 -5.63
CA VAL A 64 7.61 -8.63 -5.57
C VAL A 64 7.49 -9.20 -6.97
N LEU A 65 8.61 -9.62 -7.56
CA LEU A 65 8.64 -10.26 -8.86
C LEU A 65 8.62 -11.78 -8.70
N LEU A 66 7.56 -12.41 -9.19
CA LEU A 66 7.47 -13.87 -9.24
C LEU A 66 8.38 -14.42 -10.38
N ALA A 67 9.00 -15.57 -10.14
CA ALA A 67 9.83 -16.27 -11.13
C ALA A 67 8.93 -17.10 -12.07
N LEU A 68 8.08 -16.42 -12.84
CA LEU A 68 7.16 -17.01 -13.81
C LEU A 68 7.53 -16.47 -15.20
N ALA A 69 7.40 -17.30 -16.24
CA ALA A 69 7.76 -16.90 -17.61
C ALA A 69 6.77 -15.90 -18.22
N GLY A 70 5.56 -15.78 -17.66
CA GLY A 70 4.58 -14.82 -18.16
C GLY A 70 3.20 -14.96 -17.53
N GLU A 71 2.24 -14.23 -18.10
CA GLU A 71 0.85 -14.19 -17.65
C GLU A 71 0.19 -15.57 -17.65
N LYS A 72 0.48 -16.40 -18.66
CA LYS A 72 -0.11 -17.76 -18.77
C LYS A 72 0.27 -18.61 -17.56
N ASP A 73 1.53 -18.55 -17.13
CA ASP A 73 2.00 -19.31 -15.97
C ASP A 73 1.35 -18.78 -14.67
N TYR A 74 1.19 -17.45 -14.56
CA TYR A 74 0.48 -16.85 -13.43
C TYR A 74 -0.99 -17.30 -13.39
N LEU A 75 -1.69 -17.27 -14.52
CA LEU A 75 -3.09 -17.69 -14.62
C LEU A 75 -3.30 -19.19 -14.46
N ALA A 76 -2.27 -20.02 -14.69
CA ALA A 76 -2.28 -21.44 -14.41
C ALA A 76 -2.21 -21.79 -12.91
N LEU A 77 -1.77 -20.85 -12.08
CA LEU A 77 -1.75 -21.04 -10.62
C LEU A 77 -3.17 -21.19 -10.05
N PRO A 78 -3.35 -22.00 -8.98
CA PRO A 78 -4.63 -22.09 -8.29
C PRO A 78 -5.13 -20.70 -7.86
N LEU A 79 -6.41 -20.41 -8.08
CA LEU A 79 -7.02 -19.09 -7.80
C LEU A 79 -6.76 -18.64 -6.36
N TRP A 80 -6.87 -19.54 -5.37
CA TRP A 80 -6.66 -19.18 -3.98
C TRP A 80 -5.24 -18.68 -3.68
N ARG A 81 -4.20 -19.21 -4.38
CA ARG A 81 -2.81 -18.73 -4.23
C ARG A 81 -2.65 -17.31 -4.76
N ARG A 82 -3.29 -17.00 -5.90
CA ARG A 82 -3.30 -15.66 -6.49
C ARG A 82 -4.02 -14.65 -5.58
N ILE A 83 -5.20 -15.04 -5.05
CA ILE A 83 -5.96 -14.22 -4.11
C ILE A 83 -5.18 -14.02 -2.80
N ALA A 84 -4.60 -15.08 -2.22
CA ALA A 84 -3.80 -14.98 -1.00
C ALA A 84 -2.59 -14.04 -1.20
N PHE A 85 -1.91 -14.15 -2.33
CA PHE A 85 -0.81 -13.24 -2.70
C PHE A 85 -1.29 -11.79 -2.78
N SER A 86 -2.37 -11.51 -3.50
CA SER A 86 -2.87 -10.14 -3.68
C SER A 86 -3.46 -9.54 -2.40
N LEU A 87 -4.11 -10.32 -1.54
CA LEU A 87 -4.65 -9.82 -0.27
C LEU A 87 -3.58 -9.53 0.78
N ALA A 88 -2.43 -10.18 0.69
CA ALA A 88 -1.44 -10.15 1.76
C ALA A 88 -0.83 -8.77 2.02
N GLY A 89 -0.62 -7.96 0.99
CA GLY A 89 -0.16 -6.58 1.12
C GLY A 89 -1.15 -5.73 1.94
N PRO A 90 -2.40 -5.61 1.51
CA PRO A 90 -3.43 -4.90 2.27
C PRO A 90 -3.62 -5.43 3.69
N VAL A 91 -3.62 -6.75 3.91
CA VAL A 91 -3.72 -7.35 5.24
C VAL A 91 -2.53 -6.98 6.12
N ALA A 92 -1.31 -7.02 5.59
CA ALA A 92 -0.12 -6.60 6.33
C ALA A 92 -0.22 -5.13 6.77
N ASN A 93 -0.74 -4.26 5.91
CA ASN A 93 -0.97 -2.86 6.25
C ASN A 93 -2.05 -2.68 7.33
N LEU A 94 -3.13 -3.44 7.29
CA LEU A 94 -4.15 -3.38 8.36
C LEU A 94 -3.57 -3.85 9.70
N LEU A 95 -2.76 -4.90 9.72
CA LEU A 95 -2.07 -5.36 10.92
C LEU A 95 -1.08 -4.32 11.45
N PHE A 96 -0.31 -3.70 10.57
CA PHE A 96 0.61 -2.62 10.93
C PHE A 96 -0.14 -1.40 11.49
N ALA A 97 -1.28 -1.04 10.91
CA ALA A 97 -2.12 0.04 11.42
C ALA A 97 -2.63 -0.24 12.84
N LEU A 98 -3.08 -1.49 13.11
CA LEU A 98 -3.48 -1.90 14.46
C LEU A 98 -2.33 -1.75 15.45
N CYS A 99 -1.10 -2.16 15.08
CA CYS A 99 0.09 -1.95 15.90
C CYS A 99 0.37 -0.46 16.15
N CYS A 100 0.32 0.38 15.11
CA CYS A 100 0.51 1.81 15.22
C CYS A 100 -0.52 2.45 16.17
N TYR A 101 -1.79 2.09 16.03
CA TYR A 101 -2.85 2.62 16.89
C TYR A 101 -2.77 2.07 18.32
N ALA A 102 -2.30 0.84 18.53
CA ALA A 102 -2.02 0.32 19.86
C ALA A 102 -0.89 1.12 20.56
N VAL A 103 0.17 1.44 19.81
CA VAL A 103 1.24 2.34 20.32
C VAL A 103 0.68 3.73 20.60
N ALA A 104 -0.12 4.29 19.70
CA ALA A 104 -0.76 5.59 19.91
C ALA A 104 -1.64 5.60 21.19
N TYR A 105 -2.40 4.53 21.41
CA TYR A 105 -3.19 4.36 22.64
C TYR A 105 -2.30 4.27 23.88
N ALA A 106 -1.22 3.49 23.83
CA ALA A 106 -0.29 3.32 24.94
C ALA A 106 0.41 4.61 25.36
N VAL A 107 0.68 5.53 24.42
CA VAL A 107 1.34 6.81 24.71
C VAL A 107 0.36 7.97 24.92
N SER A 108 -0.94 7.75 24.73
CA SER A 108 -1.97 8.77 24.98
C SER A 108 -2.11 9.03 26.49
N PRO A 109 -2.41 10.28 26.90
CA PRO A 109 -2.67 10.56 28.32
C PRO A 109 -3.98 9.93 28.77
N GLY A 110 -4.01 9.38 30.01
CA GLY A 110 -5.18 8.79 30.63
C GLY A 110 -4.98 7.35 31.12
N GLU A 111 -6.03 6.77 31.66
CA GLU A 111 -6.01 5.38 32.13
C GLU A 111 -6.12 4.39 30.96
N HIS A 112 -5.27 3.37 30.97
CA HIS A 112 -5.24 2.33 29.94
C HIS A 112 -5.84 1.04 30.51
N SER A 113 -6.86 0.50 29.82
CA SER A 113 -7.45 -0.80 30.14
C SER A 113 -7.03 -1.86 29.12
N LEU A 114 -7.00 -3.13 29.53
CA LEU A 114 -6.74 -4.24 28.60
C LEU A 114 -7.76 -4.28 27.46
N ALA A 115 -9.03 -4.03 27.73
CA ALA A 115 -10.07 -3.92 26.72
C ALA A 115 -9.82 -2.75 25.76
N GLY A 116 -9.24 -1.65 26.26
CA GLY A 116 -8.87 -0.48 25.46
C GLY A 116 -7.76 -0.78 24.45
N TYR A 117 -6.79 -1.63 24.77
CA TYR A 117 -5.71 -2.02 23.86
C TYR A 117 -6.21 -2.79 22.62
N CYS A 118 -7.33 -3.51 22.72
CA CYS A 118 -7.94 -4.19 21.58
C CYS A 118 -9.02 -3.32 20.90
N GLY A 119 -9.89 -2.69 21.69
CA GLY A 119 -11.05 -1.98 21.21
C GLY A 119 -10.73 -0.65 20.51
N ARG A 120 -9.83 0.17 21.09
CA ARG A 120 -9.48 1.49 20.55
C ARG A 120 -8.74 1.41 19.20
N PRO A 121 -7.67 0.60 19.03
CA PRO A 121 -7.00 0.43 17.74
C PRO A 121 -7.95 -0.08 16.65
N LEU A 122 -8.81 -1.04 16.99
CA LEU A 122 -9.80 -1.55 16.04
C LEU A 122 -10.81 -0.46 15.62
N ALA A 123 -11.36 0.29 16.58
CA ALA A 123 -12.29 1.37 16.31
C ALA A 123 -11.63 2.47 15.43
N TRP A 124 -10.38 2.84 15.71
CA TRP A 124 -9.65 3.82 14.90
C TRP A 124 -9.35 3.29 13.49
N THR A 125 -8.98 2.01 13.35
CA THR A 125 -8.79 1.37 12.04
C THR A 125 -10.07 1.39 11.22
N LEU A 126 -11.21 1.00 11.80
CA LEU A 126 -12.51 1.01 11.12
C LEU A 126 -12.96 2.43 10.78
N GLY A 127 -12.80 3.38 11.69
CA GLY A 127 -13.13 4.79 11.45
C GLY A 127 -12.31 5.40 10.32
N THR A 128 -10.99 5.12 10.28
CA THR A 128 -10.12 5.58 9.19
C THR A 128 -10.49 4.91 7.87
N ALA A 129 -10.79 3.61 7.87
CA ALA A 129 -11.22 2.91 6.66
C ALA A 129 -12.54 3.49 6.12
N GLN A 130 -13.51 3.76 6.99
CA GLN A 130 -14.76 4.41 6.61
C GLN A 130 -14.53 5.81 6.05
N ALA A 131 -13.71 6.63 6.71
CA ALA A 131 -13.37 7.96 6.22
C ALA A 131 -12.72 7.91 4.83
N MET A 132 -11.81 6.94 4.60
CA MET A 132 -11.18 6.75 3.29
C MET A 132 -12.19 6.35 2.20
N LEU A 133 -13.13 5.44 2.50
CA LEU A 133 -14.18 5.06 1.54
C LEU A 133 -15.09 6.25 1.18
N VAL A 134 -15.43 7.08 2.17
CA VAL A 134 -16.18 8.32 1.93
C VAL A 134 -15.37 9.30 1.08
N ALA A 135 -14.08 9.48 1.36
CA ALA A 135 -13.20 10.33 0.56
C ALA A 135 -13.11 9.85 -0.90
N ILE A 136 -12.96 8.54 -1.12
CA ILE A 136 -12.94 7.93 -2.46
C ILE A 136 -14.26 8.17 -3.20
N SER A 137 -15.41 8.03 -2.53
CA SER A 137 -16.72 8.26 -3.16
C SER A 137 -16.94 9.71 -3.60
N ARG A 138 -16.23 10.67 -2.97
CA ARG A 138 -16.29 12.10 -3.28
C ARG A 138 -15.13 12.59 -4.14
N LEU A 139 -14.26 11.69 -4.59
CA LEU A 139 -13.04 12.03 -5.31
C LEU A 139 -13.27 12.90 -6.55
N PHE A 140 -14.35 12.63 -7.30
CA PHE A 140 -14.68 13.37 -8.51
C PHE A 140 -15.27 14.76 -8.22
N ASP A 141 -15.91 14.94 -7.07
CA ASP A 141 -16.48 16.23 -6.66
C ASP A 141 -15.39 17.15 -6.10
N HIS A 142 -14.30 16.60 -5.54
CA HIS A 142 -13.25 17.31 -4.84
C HIS A 142 -11.84 16.96 -5.38
N ALA A 143 -11.71 16.80 -6.71
CA ALA A 143 -10.43 16.44 -7.34
C ALA A 143 -9.28 17.42 -7.02
N GLN A 144 -9.60 18.65 -6.63
CA GLN A 144 -8.62 19.67 -6.21
C GLN A 144 -8.01 19.40 -4.82
N GLU A 145 -8.61 18.52 -4.03
CA GLU A 145 -8.13 18.15 -2.69
C GLU A 145 -7.21 16.92 -2.71
N LEU A 146 -6.97 16.34 -3.89
CA LEU A 146 -6.05 15.24 -4.05
C LEU A 146 -4.64 15.65 -3.62
N SER A 147 -4.07 14.86 -2.73
CA SER A 147 -2.68 15.00 -2.30
C SER A 147 -1.81 13.91 -2.89
N SER A 148 -0.67 14.32 -3.43
CA SER A 148 0.40 13.41 -3.84
C SER A 148 1.25 12.99 -2.64
N LEU A 149 2.28 12.19 -2.89
CA LEU A 149 3.28 11.87 -1.86
C LEU A 149 3.93 13.13 -1.25
N VAL A 150 4.07 14.20 -2.03
CA VAL A 150 4.61 15.50 -1.57
C VAL A 150 3.65 16.13 -0.58
N GLY A 151 2.35 16.18 -0.91
CA GLY A 151 1.32 16.71 -0.03
C GLY A 151 1.18 15.89 1.26
N ILE A 152 1.23 14.55 1.18
CA ILE A 152 1.20 13.68 2.37
C ILE A 152 2.39 13.97 3.30
N VAL A 153 3.59 14.18 2.75
CA VAL A 153 4.78 14.54 3.55
C VAL A 153 4.64 15.93 4.13
N ALA A 154 4.14 16.91 3.37
CA ALA A 154 3.95 18.28 3.82
C ALA A 154 2.92 18.37 4.97
N GLU A 155 1.71 17.84 4.76
CA GLU A 155 0.64 17.85 5.77
C GLU A 155 0.98 16.96 6.97
N GLY A 156 1.53 15.76 6.71
CA GLY A 156 1.99 14.87 7.77
C GLY A 156 3.08 15.50 8.63
N GLY A 157 4.03 16.22 8.01
CA GLY A 157 5.07 16.96 8.71
C GLY A 157 4.49 18.05 9.61
N ARG A 158 3.48 18.80 9.16
CA ARG A 158 2.75 19.78 9.97
C ARG A 158 2.00 19.11 11.12
N PHE A 159 1.29 18.00 10.83
CA PHE A 159 0.55 17.26 11.84
C PHE A 159 1.45 16.73 12.96
N VAL A 160 2.58 16.11 12.61
CA VAL A 160 3.57 15.56 13.57
C VAL A 160 4.37 16.69 14.24
N GLY A 161 4.58 17.83 13.55
CA GLY A 161 5.32 18.98 14.09
C GLY A 161 4.80 19.51 15.43
N ALA A 162 3.52 19.28 15.74
CA ALA A 162 2.93 19.66 17.03
C ALA A 162 3.30 18.70 18.18
N SER A 163 3.58 17.42 17.90
CA SER A 163 4.02 16.41 18.86
C SER A 163 4.47 15.13 18.16
N ALA A 164 5.65 14.62 18.46
CA ALA A 164 6.16 13.34 17.97
C ALA A 164 5.25 12.15 18.34
N LEU A 165 4.44 12.29 19.41
CA LEU A 165 3.44 11.29 19.82
C LEU A 165 2.34 11.08 18.77
N ARG A 166 2.21 11.97 17.79
CA ARG A 166 1.26 11.83 16.67
C ARG A 166 1.77 10.95 15.52
N LEU A 167 3.06 10.61 15.53
CA LEU A 167 3.65 9.77 14.47
C LEU A 167 2.99 8.39 14.35
N PRO A 168 2.69 7.64 15.43
CA PRO A 168 1.95 6.39 15.34
C PRO A 168 0.52 6.56 14.78
N VAL A 169 -0.18 7.64 15.14
CA VAL A 169 -1.52 7.94 14.60
C VAL A 169 -1.44 8.14 13.08
N LEU A 170 -0.48 8.94 12.62
CA LEU A 170 -0.25 9.17 11.19
C LEU A 170 0.11 7.86 10.47
N GLY A 171 0.99 7.04 11.06
CA GLY A 171 1.38 5.74 10.51
C GLY A 171 0.20 4.80 10.34
N GLY A 172 -0.66 4.70 11.37
CA GLY A 172 -1.91 3.94 11.30
C GLY A 172 -2.83 4.44 10.19
N SER A 173 -3.04 5.76 10.12
CA SER A 173 -3.91 6.37 9.12
C SER A 173 -3.42 6.14 7.69
N ILE A 174 -2.14 6.37 7.41
CA ILE A 174 -1.54 6.12 6.09
C ILE A 174 -1.64 4.64 5.73
N SER A 175 -1.36 3.75 6.69
CA SER A 175 -1.38 2.31 6.44
C SER A 175 -2.78 1.78 6.13
N VAL A 176 -3.82 2.23 6.85
CA VAL A 176 -5.22 1.91 6.53
C VAL A 176 -5.60 2.48 5.16
N SER A 177 -5.23 3.73 4.88
CA SER A 177 -5.55 4.36 3.59
C SER A 177 -4.92 3.60 2.43
N LEU A 178 -3.67 3.16 2.56
CA LEU A 178 -3.00 2.34 1.55
C LEU A 178 -3.65 0.97 1.38
N ALA A 179 -4.07 0.33 2.49
CA ALA A 179 -4.79 -0.95 2.44
C ALA A 179 -6.14 -0.82 1.71
N VAL A 180 -6.95 0.18 2.08
CA VAL A 180 -8.27 0.41 1.47
C VAL A 180 -8.12 0.76 -0.01
N PHE A 181 -7.17 1.64 -0.35
CA PHE A 181 -6.92 2.03 -1.73
C PHE A 181 -6.51 0.83 -2.58
N ASN A 182 -5.58 -0.02 -2.09
CA ASN A 182 -5.15 -1.21 -2.82
C ASN A 182 -6.23 -2.30 -2.92
N LEU A 183 -7.26 -2.28 -2.07
CA LEU A 183 -8.40 -3.19 -2.16
C LEU A 183 -9.48 -2.72 -3.15
N LEU A 184 -9.36 -1.52 -3.74
CA LEU A 184 -10.29 -1.09 -4.79
C LEU A 184 -10.27 -2.04 -5.99
N PRO A 185 -11.44 -2.29 -6.61
CA PRO A 185 -11.55 -3.20 -7.75
C PRO A 185 -11.03 -2.59 -9.07
N LEU A 186 -9.91 -1.90 -9.00
CA LEU A 186 -9.28 -1.16 -10.10
C LEU A 186 -7.90 -1.74 -10.41
N PRO A 187 -7.68 -2.46 -11.52
CA PRO A 187 -6.33 -2.82 -11.94
C PRO A 187 -5.48 -1.57 -12.21
N PRO A 188 -4.21 -1.54 -11.83
CA PRO A 188 -3.35 -2.65 -11.39
C PRO A 188 -3.32 -2.89 -9.87
N LEU A 189 -4.21 -2.26 -9.08
CA LEU A 189 -4.27 -2.46 -7.64
C LEU A 189 -4.56 -3.92 -7.28
N ASP A 190 -4.26 -4.33 -6.06
CA ASP A 190 -4.40 -5.73 -5.64
C ASP A 190 -5.84 -6.21 -5.66
N GLY A 191 -6.81 -5.36 -5.25
CA GLY A 191 -8.24 -5.64 -5.39
C GLY A 191 -8.66 -5.81 -6.84
N GLY A 192 -8.12 -4.99 -7.74
CA GLY A 192 -8.35 -5.13 -9.19
C GLY A 192 -7.78 -6.43 -9.75
N LYS A 193 -6.58 -6.86 -9.31
CA LYS A 193 -6.01 -8.17 -9.67
C LYS A 193 -6.92 -9.31 -9.21
N ILE A 194 -7.44 -9.25 -7.99
CA ILE A 194 -8.37 -10.27 -7.44
C ILE A 194 -9.63 -10.35 -8.33
N VAL A 195 -10.22 -9.21 -8.67
CA VAL A 195 -11.40 -9.17 -9.56
C VAL A 195 -11.09 -9.78 -10.92
N CYS A 196 -9.98 -9.38 -11.55
CA CYS A 196 -9.54 -9.94 -12.83
C CYS A 196 -9.31 -11.46 -12.72
N ASP A 197 -8.67 -11.94 -11.66
CA ASP A 197 -8.39 -13.35 -11.42
C ASP A 197 -9.67 -14.18 -11.30
N VAL A 198 -10.68 -13.65 -10.59
CA VAL A 198 -12.01 -14.28 -10.46
C VAL A 198 -12.73 -14.30 -11.81
N LEU A 199 -12.74 -13.16 -12.53
CA LEU A 199 -13.39 -13.06 -13.84
C LEU A 199 -12.77 -14.01 -14.86
N VAL A 200 -11.45 -14.12 -14.92
CA VAL A 200 -10.74 -15.07 -15.82
C VAL A 200 -11.06 -16.52 -15.41
N ARG A 201 -11.20 -16.81 -14.12
CA ARG A 201 -11.60 -18.16 -13.64
C ARG A 201 -13.01 -18.52 -14.05
N CYS A 202 -13.94 -17.53 -14.05
CA CYS A 202 -15.32 -17.74 -14.51
C CYS A 202 -15.41 -17.84 -16.05
N ARG A 203 -14.61 -17.06 -16.78
CA ARG A 203 -14.61 -17.02 -18.23
C ARG A 203 -13.20 -16.87 -18.78
N ALA A 204 -12.59 -17.99 -19.17
CA ALA A 204 -11.19 -18.05 -19.65
C ALA A 204 -10.88 -17.10 -20.81
N GLY A 205 -11.86 -16.79 -21.68
CA GLY A 205 -11.69 -15.83 -22.78
C GLY A 205 -11.37 -14.39 -22.33
N LEU A 206 -11.58 -14.05 -21.05
CA LEU A 206 -11.24 -12.74 -20.49
C LEU A 206 -9.74 -12.59 -20.21
N ALA A 207 -8.97 -13.68 -20.20
CA ALA A 207 -7.51 -13.63 -20.01
C ALA A 207 -6.82 -12.64 -20.95
N ARG A 208 -7.24 -12.58 -22.21
CA ARG A 208 -6.69 -11.65 -23.22
C ARG A 208 -6.76 -10.17 -22.84
N TYR A 209 -7.65 -9.81 -21.92
CA TYR A 209 -7.83 -8.42 -21.44
C TYR A 209 -7.08 -8.14 -20.15
N TYR A 210 -6.49 -9.13 -19.50
CA TYR A 210 -5.83 -8.99 -18.21
C TYR A 210 -4.71 -7.94 -18.26
N VAL A 211 -3.76 -8.10 -19.17
CA VAL A 211 -2.65 -7.15 -19.35
C VAL A 211 -3.12 -5.79 -19.86
N PRO A 212 -3.93 -5.69 -20.93
CA PRO A 212 -4.41 -4.39 -21.40
C PRO A 212 -5.14 -3.58 -20.34
N VAL A 213 -6.06 -4.19 -19.59
CA VAL A 213 -6.82 -3.50 -18.54
C VAL A 213 -5.90 -3.04 -17.42
N SER A 214 -4.95 -3.90 -17.00
CA SER A 214 -3.96 -3.52 -15.97
C SER A 214 -3.05 -2.39 -16.44
N ALA A 215 -2.64 -2.39 -17.71
CA ALA A 215 -1.81 -1.33 -18.28
C ALA A 215 -2.58 0.00 -18.38
N CYS A 216 -3.82 -0.02 -18.87
CA CYS A 216 -4.67 1.18 -18.93
C CYS A 216 -4.94 1.76 -17.53
N GLY A 217 -5.26 0.90 -16.53
CA GLY A 217 -5.44 1.33 -15.17
C GLY A 217 -4.17 1.93 -14.56
N GLY A 218 -3.00 1.31 -14.85
CA GLY A 218 -1.70 1.82 -14.42
C GLY A 218 -1.40 3.21 -14.99
N LEU A 219 -1.64 3.40 -16.29
CA LEU A 219 -1.47 4.70 -16.95
C LEU A 219 -2.41 5.76 -16.36
N ALA A 220 -3.67 5.41 -16.09
CA ALA A 220 -4.63 6.31 -15.47
C ALA A 220 -4.19 6.72 -14.05
N LEU A 221 -3.71 5.77 -13.23
CA LEU A 221 -3.18 6.07 -11.90
C LEU A 221 -1.90 6.92 -11.95
N MET A 222 -1.00 6.66 -12.91
CA MET A 222 0.18 7.50 -13.12
C MET A 222 -0.20 8.93 -13.51
N ALA A 223 -1.17 9.10 -14.40
CA ALA A 223 -1.67 10.42 -14.80
C ALA A 223 -2.29 11.15 -13.61
N LEU A 224 -3.09 10.46 -12.79
CA LEU A 224 -3.69 11.01 -11.57
C LEU A 224 -2.62 11.43 -10.55
N MET A 225 -1.60 10.59 -10.33
CA MET A 225 -0.48 10.91 -9.43
C MET A 225 0.33 12.11 -9.93
N LEU A 226 0.56 12.21 -11.25
CA LEU A 226 1.25 13.35 -11.83
C LEU A 226 0.43 14.64 -11.65
N TYR A 227 -0.88 14.57 -11.92
CA TYR A 227 -1.79 15.69 -11.70
C TYR A 227 -1.78 16.18 -10.25
N ALA A 228 -1.93 15.26 -9.28
CA ALA A 228 -1.86 15.57 -7.86
C ALA A 228 -0.49 16.16 -7.47
N THR A 229 0.61 15.63 -8.04
CA THR A 229 1.96 16.17 -7.76
C THR A 229 2.12 17.59 -8.27
N ILE A 230 1.64 17.90 -9.48
CA ILE A 230 1.68 19.26 -10.02
C ILE A 230 0.87 20.22 -9.13
N GLN A 231 -0.32 19.81 -8.70
CA GLN A 231 -1.14 20.62 -7.77
C GLN A 231 -0.41 20.89 -6.45
N ASP A 232 0.19 19.86 -5.84
CA ASP A 232 0.91 20.02 -4.59
C ASP A 232 2.16 20.91 -4.74
N VAL A 233 2.91 20.75 -5.84
CA VAL A 233 4.04 21.63 -6.14
C VAL A 233 3.58 23.09 -6.27
N CYS A 234 2.50 23.36 -6.99
CA CYS A 234 1.93 24.69 -7.07
C CYS A 234 1.44 25.22 -5.72
N ARG A 235 0.86 24.35 -4.87
CA ARG A 235 0.32 24.74 -3.55
C ARG A 235 1.41 25.04 -2.51
N TYR A 236 2.54 24.33 -2.55
CA TYR A 236 3.57 24.40 -1.49
C TYR A 236 4.85 25.12 -1.91
N LEU A 237 5.09 25.34 -3.22
CA LEU A 237 6.30 25.96 -3.75
C LEU A 237 6.03 27.29 -4.49
N ALA A 238 4.77 27.62 -4.80
CA ALA A 238 4.33 28.93 -5.29
C ALA A 238 3.78 29.77 -4.13
#